data_0f175a568d44c2ac649a79c396ecf612
#
_entry.id   0f175a568d44c2ac649a79c396ecf612
#
_cell.length_a   1.000
_cell.length_b   1.000
_cell.length_c   1.000
_cell.angle_alpha   90.00
_cell.angle_beta   90.00
_cell.angle_gamma   90.00
#
_symmetry.space_group_name_H-M   'P 1'
#
loop_
_entity.id
_entity.type
_entity.pdbx_description
1 polymer ?
#
loop_
_entity_poly.entity_id
_entity_poly.type
_entity_poly.pdbx_seq_one_letter_code
_entity_poly.pdbx_strand_id
1 'polypeptide(L)'
;GLVGSEMCIRDRPWTVTYTFEGATSRVTSRSAEFWRMADRPGVLRVLGAAHRTNACRQTHAPLERMVHALPSAHISAGQHHIESLHEGAQTEIVFQLRGEPPFSFTYQRTEPADTHARPRVLETHTVEAWHANEYRVPTSQEGTWSVVWMQDQWCQVSLGQVSGPAQWP
;
A
#
# COMPACT_ATOMS: atom_id res chain seq x y z
N GLY A 1 20.74 42.69 7.18
CA GLY A 1 21.53 41.95 6.27
C GLY A 1 20.96 40.60 5.90
N LEU A 2 20.37 40.48 4.71
CA LEU A 2 19.82 39.24 4.18
C LEU A 2 20.84 38.39 3.39
N VAL A 3 22.14 38.71 3.47
CA VAL A 3 23.20 38.09 2.68
C VAL A 3 23.55 36.68 3.14
N GLY A 4 23.30 36.35 4.40
CA GLY A 4 23.56 34.98 4.92
C GLY A 4 22.56 33.94 4.53
N SER A 5 21.31 34.34 4.22
CA SER A 5 20.24 33.42 3.89
C SER A 5 20.32 32.83 2.44
N GLU A 6 20.77 33.64 1.50
CA GLU A 6 20.92 33.18 0.11
C GLU A 6 22.11 32.24 -0.11
N MET A 7 23.19 32.40 0.66
CA MET A 7 24.33 31.46 0.60
C MET A 7 24.00 30.09 1.16
N CYS A 8 23.10 29.97 2.11
CA CYS A 8 22.69 28.69 2.67
C CYS A 8 21.84 27.86 1.73
N ILE A 9 21.12 28.47 0.80
CA ILE A 9 20.21 27.79 -0.15
C ILE A 9 20.97 27.14 -1.33
N ARG A 10 22.15 27.65 -1.67
CA ARG A 10 22.91 27.21 -2.85
C ARG A 10 23.93 26.12 -2.59
N ASP A 11 24.40 25.98 -1.36
CA ASP A 11 25.49 25.07 -1.05
C ASP A 11 24.97 23.68 -0.71
N ARG A 12 25.51 22.68 -1.38
CA ARG A 12 25.22 21.24 -1.18
C ARG A 12 26.52 20.55 -0.75
N PRO A 13 26.48 19.49 0.03
CA PRO A 13 25.36 18.66 0.44
C PRO A 13 24.64 19.11 1.72
N TRP A 14 23.37 18.73 1.85
CA TRP A 14 22.54 18.95 3.03
C TRP A 14 22.46 17.67 3.88
N THR A 15 22.55 17.84 5.19
CA THR A 15 22.25 16.74 6.14
C THR A 15 20.86 16.96 6.71
N VAL A 16 19.95 16.08 6.35
CA VAL A 16 18.57 16.05 6.85
C VAL A 16 18.51 15.15 8.08
N THR A 17 18.02 15.69 9.18
CA THR A 17 17.74 14.93 10.41
C THR A 17 16.24 14.69 10.51
N TYR A 18 15.86 13.44 10.65
CA TYR A 18 14.46 13.03 10.75
C TYR A 18 14.29 11.92 11.78
N THR A 19 13.08 11.78 12.28
CA THR A 19 12.66 10.63 13.09
C THR A 19 11.58 9.83 12.38
N PHE A 20 11.64 8.53 12.53
CA PHE A 20 10.59 7.62 12.12
C PHE A 20 10.33 6.64 13.26
N GLU A 21 9.08 6.63 13.77
CA GLU A 21 8.71 5.82 14.94
C GLU A 21 9.68 5.95 16.12
N GLY A 22 10.10 7.19 16.43
CA GLY A 22 11.00 7.49 17.52
C GLY A 22 12.50 7.26 17.24
N ALA A 23 12.85 6.57 16.17
CA ALA A 23 14.25 6.38 15.78
C ALA A 23 14.75 7.58 14.97
N THR A 24 15.82 8.21 15.43
CA THR A 24 16.45 9.35 14.76
C THR A 24 17.46 8.87 13.72
N SER A 25 17.38 9.44 12.53
CA SER A 25 18.29 9.16 11.42
C SER A 25 18.79 10.46 10.79
N ARG A 26 19.97 10.38 10.17
CA ARG A 26 20.57 11.47 9.41
C ARG A 26 20.97 10.99 8.03
N VAL A 27 20.59 11.75 7.02
CA VAL A 27 20.94 11.44 5.62
C VAL A 27 21.50 12.68 4.97
N THR A 28 22.60 12.51 4.24
CA THR A 28 23.21 13.57 3.46
C THR A 28 22.71 13.50 2.03
N SER A 29 22.05 14.56 1.57
CA SER A 29 21.55 14.71 0.21
C SER A 29 22.29 15.79 -0.55
N ARG A 30 22.63 15.51 -1.82
CA ARG A 30 23.14 16.49 -2.78
C ARG A 30 22.02 17.08 -3.63
N SER A 31 20.81 16.56 -3.52
CA SER A 31 19.61 17.05 -4.21
C SER A 31 18.85 18.05 -3.35
N ALA A 32 18.06 18.92 -3.97
CA ALA A 32 17.06 19.75 -3.29
C ALA A 32 15.89 18.91 -2.74
N GLU A 33 15.76 17.68 -3.20
CA GLU A 33 14.72 16.74 -2.79
C GLU A 33 15.32 15.65 -1.90
N PHE A 34 14.58 15.28 -0.88
CA PHE A 34 14.88 14.18 0.02
C PHE A 34 13.80 13.11 -0.13
N TRP A 35 14.24 11.90 -0.42
CA TRP A 35 13.38 10.73 -0.58
C TRP A 35 13.68 9.69 0.49
N ARG A 36 12.64 9.17 1.10
CA ARG A 36 12.72 8.06 2.02
C ARG A 36 11.66 7.02 1.68
N MET A 37 12.08 5.80 1.42
CA MET A 37 11.15 4.67 1.37
C MET A 37 10.82 4.24 2.80
N ALA A 38 9.53 4.13 3.08
CA ALA A 38 9.03 3.54 4.31
C ALA A 38 8.56 2.12 4.02
N ASP A 39 9.05 1.18 4.80
CA ASP A 39 8.73 -0.26 4.72
C ASP A 39 7.61 -0.67 5.70
N ARG A 40 7.19 0.25 6.55
CA ARG A 40 6.15 0.05 7.55
C ARG A 40 5.39 1.34 7.81
N PRO A 41 4.16 1.26 8.33
CA PRO A 41 3.41 2.44 8.72
C PRO A 41 4.06 3.14 9.92
N GLY A 42 3.80 4.43 10.06
CA GLY A 42 4.33 5.21 11.17
C GLY A 42 4.39 6.69 10.91
N VAL A 43 4.92 7.44 11.87
CA VAL A 43 5.05 8.89 11.79
C VAL A 43 6.47 9.28 11.42
N LEU A 44 6.61 9.93 10.26
CA LEU A 44 7.85 10.56 9.82
C LEU A 44 7.85 12.04 10.25
N ARG A 45 8.88 12.45 10.97
CA ARG A 45 9.10 13.84 11.34
C ARG A 45 10.46 14.32 10.86
N VAL A 46 10.48 15.37 10.07
CA VAL A 46 11.72 16.05 9.67
C VAL A 46 12.01 17.13 10.71
N LEU A 47 13.12 16.97 11.41
CA LEU A 47 13.51 17.88 12.51
C LEU A 47 14.29 19.10 12.02
N GLY A 48 15.02 18.96 10.91
CA GLY A 48 15.77 20.05 10.34
C GLY A 48 16.74 19.60 9.25
N ALA A 49 17.31 20.57 8.58
CA ALA A 49 18.36 20.38 7.60
C ALA A 49 19.55 21.29 7.93
N ALA A 50 20.77 20.77 7.82
CA ALA A 50 21.99 21.50 8.07
C ALA A 50 23.00 21.30 6.93
N HIS A 51 23.74 22.34 6.63
CA HIS A 51 24.88 22.26 5.72
C HIS A 51 26.12 21.75 6.46
N ARG A 52 26.92 20.94 5.77
CA ARG A 52 28.07 20.26 6.38
C ARG A 52 29.17 21.20 6.86
N THR A 53 29.42 22.31 6.15
CA THR A 53 30.55 23.19 6.38
C THR A 53 30.19 24.56 7.02
N ASN A 54 28.91 24.93 6.98
CA ASN A 54 28.44 26.22 7.47
C ASN A 54 27.51 26.02 8.66
N ALA A 55 27.51 26.98 9.56
CA ALA A 55 26.60 27.05 10.73
C ALA A 55 25.13 27.27 10.33
N CYS A 56 24.82 27.14 9.04
CA CYS A 56 23.45 27.23 8.52
C CYS A 56 22.62 26.03 8.96
N ARG A 57 21.87 26.23 10.02
CA ARG A 57 20.87 25.30 10.49
C ARG A 57 19.51 25.91 10.26
N GLN A 58 18.68 25.22 9.48
CA GLN A 58 17.28 25.56 9.43
C GLN A 58 16.51 24.60 10.33
N THR A 59 16.10 25.12 11.48
CA THR A 59 15.10 24.44 12.33
C THR A 59 13.74 25.02 11.97
N HIS A 60 12.96 24.24 11.27
CA HIS A 60 11.55 24.54 11.05
C HIS A 60 10.71 23.86 12.12
N ALA A 61 9.47 24.32 12.27
CA ALA A 61 8.46 23.48 12.90
C ALA A 61 8.53 22.08 12.24
N PRO A 62 8.55 21.01 13.03
CA PRO A 62 8.76 19.66 12.48
C PRO A 62 7.70 19.37 11.42
N LEU A 63 8.16 19.09 10.21
CA LEU A 63 7.28 18.58 9.15
C LEU A 63 6.94 17.15 9.51
N GLU A 64 5.68 16.91 9.77
CA GLU A 64 5.16 15.60 10.13
C GLU A 64 4.33 15.02 8.99
N ARG A 65 4.54 13.76 8.70
CA ARG A 65 3.75 12.98 7.75
C ARG A 65 3.45 11.60 8.32
N MET A 66 2.19 11.22 8.22
CA MET A 66 1.75 9.86 8.53
C MET A 66 2.00 8.97 7.30
N VAL A 67 2.64 7.83 7.53
CA VAL A 67 2.77 6.76 6.55
C VAL A 67 1.74 5.70 6.93
N HIS A 68 0.75 5.50 6.06
CA HIS A 68 -0.31 4.52 6.26
C HIS A 68 0.12 3.14 5.72
N ALA A 69 -0.40 2.07 6.32
CA ALA A 69 -0.26 0.74 5.77
C ALA A 69 -1.03 0.62 4.45
N LEU A 70 -0.53 -0.19 3.52
CA LEU A 70 -1.29 -0.50 2.32
C LEU A 70 -2.51 -1.37 2.67
N PRO A 71 -3.65 -1.12 2.02
CA PRO A 71 -4.81 -1.98 2.20
C PRO A 71 -4.53 -3.38 1.67
N SER A 72 -5.21 -4.36 2.24
CA SER A 72 -5.11 -5.75 1.81
C SER A 72 -6.45 -6.46 1.88
N ALA A 73 -6.62 -7.45 1.02
CA ALA A 73 -7.79 -8.30 1.01
C ALA A 73 -7.38 -9.77 1.13
N HIS A 74 -8.13 -10.51 1.93
CA HIS A 74 -7.99 -11.94 2.10
C HIS A 74 -9.30 -12.63 1.73
N ILE A 75 -9.24 -13.74 1.01
CA ILE A 75 -10.44 -14.47 0.58
C ILE A 75 -10.60 -15.73 1.43
N SER A 76 -11.77 -15.87 1.99
CA SER A 76 -12.34 -16.98 2.76
C SER A 76 -11.38 -18.07 3.23
N ALA A 77 -10.94 -18.04 4.46
CA ALA A 77 -10.23 -19.15 5.11
C ALA A 77 -9.17 -19.85 4.24
N GLY A 78 -8.60 -19.14 3.26
CA GLY A 78 -7.65 -19.67 2.28
C GLY A 78 -8.28 -20.40 1.09
N GLN A 79 -9.59 -20.52 1.02
CA GLN A 79 -10.28 -21.11 -0.13
C GLN A 79 -10.69 -20.02 -1.11
N HIS A 80 -9.82 -19.73 -2.05
CA HIS A 80 -10.09 -18.85 -3.19
C HIS A 80 -10.38 -19.65 -4.47
N HIS A 81 -10.35 -20.98 -4.38
CA HIS A 81 -10.55 -21.89 -5.49
C HIS A 81 -11.69 -22.84 -5.18
N ILE A 82 -12.68 -22.87 -6.06
CA ILE A 82 -13.85 -23.76 -5.98
C ILE A 82 -13.72 -24.73 -7.13
N GLU A 83 -13.36 -25.98 -6.83
CA GLU A 83 -13.10 -27.01 -7.83
C GLU A 83 -14.34 -27.74 -8.28
N SER A 84 -15.33 -27.87 -7.40
CA SER A 84 -16.52 -28.68 -7.71
C SER A 84 -17.68 -28.24 -6.82
N LEU A 85 -18.73 -27.76 -7.45
CA LEU A 85 -20.03 -27.55 -6.84
C LEU A 85 -21.00 -28.61 -7.38
N HIS A 86 -21.72 -29.29 -6.48
CA HIS A 86 -22.83 -30.12 -6.92
C HIS A 86 -23.90 -29.26 -7.58
N GLU A 87 -24.58 -29.79 -8.58
CA GLU A 87 -25.63 -29.08 -9.28
C GLU A 87 -26.69 -28.55 -8.31
N GLY A 88 -26.95 -27.25 -8.36
CA GLY A 88 -27.83 -26.54 -7.42
C GLY A 88 -27.23 -26.14 -6.10
N ALA A 89 -25.95 -26.46 -5.80
CA ALA A 89 -25.27 -26.00 -4.62
C ALA A 89 -24.85 -24.52 -4.75
N GLN A 90 -24.95 -23.79 -3.67
CA GLN A 90 -24.41 -22.41 -3.54
C GLN A 90 -23.35 -22.40 -2.45
N THR A 91 -22.32 -21.62 -2.69
CA THR A 91 -21.30 -21.28 -1.69
C THR A 91 -21.16 -19.79 -1.57
N GLU A 92 -20.41 -19.33 -0.60
CA GLU A 92 -20.20 -17.93 -0.34
C GLU A 92 -18.71 -17.62 -0.36
N ILE A 93 -18.32 -16.65 -1.18
CA ILE A 93 -16.96 -16.10 -1.20
C ILE A 93 -16.96 -14.94 -0.21
N VAL A 94 -16.09 -14.99 0.78
CA VAL A 94 -15.95 -13.95 1.78
C VAL A 94 -14.63 -13.22 1.60
N PHE A 95 -14.70 -11.94 1.28
CA PHE A 95 -13.55 -11.04 1.20
C PHE A 95 -13.38 -10.33 2.54
N GLN A 96 -12.26 -10.59 3.20
CA GLN A 96 -11.86 -9.88 4.42
C GLN A 96 -10.93 -8.74 4.03
N LEU A 97 -11.34 -7.51 4.31
CA LEU A 97 -10.65 -6.29 3.94
C LEU A 97 -9.92 -5.72 5.15
N ARG A 98 -8.68 -5.30 4.97
CA ARG A 98 -7.86 -4.64 5.98
C ARG A 98 -7.41 -3.29 5.48
N GLY A 99 -7.48 -2.28 6.36
CA GLY A 99 -7.19 -0.89 6.09
C GLY A 99 -8.24 -0.01 6.75
N GLU A 100 -8.35 1.21 6.28
CA GLU A 100 -9.28 2.24 6.78
C GLU A 100 -10.44 2.43 5.79
N PRO A 101 -11.69 2.10 6.16
CA PRO A 101 -12.84 2.31 5.27
C PRO A 101 -13.06 3.81 4.94
N PRO A 102 -13.69 4.16 3.79
CA PRO A 102 -14.34 3.26 2.84
C PRO A 102 -13.36 2.52 1.92
N PHE A 103 -13.70 1.28 1.59
CA PHE A 103 -12.95 0.45 0.66
C PHE A 103 -13.56 0.51 -0.74
N SER A 104 -12.70 0.52 -1.76
CA SER A 104 -13.08 0.21 -3.13
C SER A 104 -12.14 -0.87 -3.64
N PHE A 105 -12.67 -1.88 -4.30
CA PHE A 105 -11.83 -2.98 -4.78
C PHE A 105 -12.43 -3.65 -6.01
N THR A 106 -11.55 -4.21 -6.81
CA THR A 106 -11.93 -4.99 -8.00
C THR A 106 -11.50 -6.43 -7.79
N TYR A 107 -12.44 -7.34 -7.93
CA TYR A 107 -12.18 -8.77 -7.91
C TYR A 107 -12.53 -9.41 -9.24
N GLN A 108 -11.88 -10.53 -9.52
CA GLN A 108 -12.05 -11.31 -10.74
C GLN A 108 -12.30 -12.77 -10.41
N ARG A 109 -13.07 -13.42 -11.25
CA ARG A 109 -13.15 -14.86 -11.33
C ARG A 109 -12.47 -15.34 -12.61
N THR A 110 -11.54 -16.27 -12.47
CA THR A 110 -10.80 -16.86 -13.59
C THR A 110 -11.12 -18.35 -13.70
N GLU A 111 -10.85 -18.91 -14.88
CA GLU A 111 -10.84 -20.36 -15.03
C GLU A 111 -9.87 -20.99 -14.03
N PRO A 112 -10.15 -22.25 -13.60
CA PRO A 112 -9.18 -23.01 -12.82
C PRO A 112 -7.82 -23.02 -13.54
N ALA A 113 -6.73 -22.81 -12.78
CA ALA A 113 -5.39 -22.75 -13.35
C ALA A 113 -5.02 -24.11 -13.95
N ASP A 114 -5.00 -24.20 -15.25
CA ASP A 114 -4.32 -25.27 -15.94
C ASP A 114 -2.82 -24.94 -16.01
N THR A 115 -1.96 -25.94 -15.80
CA THR A 115 -0.52 -25.78 -15.49
C THR A 115 0.31 -25.08 -16.57
N HIS A 116 -0.25 -24.75 -17.73
CA HIS A 116 0.50 -24.23 -18.89
C HIS A 116 -0.07 -23.00 -19.58
N ALA A 117 -1.20 -22.45 -19.13
CA ALA A 117 -1.81 -21.28 -19.74
C ALA A 117 -2.11 -20.18 -18.71
N ARG A 118 -2.08 -18.92 -19.12
CA ARG A 118 -2.63 -17.84 -18.30
C ARG A 118 -4.12 -18.09 -18.12
N PRO A 119 -4.61 -18.12 -16.87
CA PRO A 119 -6.04 -18.33 -16.61
C PRO A 119 -6.86 -17.24 -17.30
N ARG A 120 -7.90 -17.63 -18.00
CA ARG A 120 -8.80 -16.68 -18.65
C ARG A 120 -9.72 -16.05 -17.61
N VAL A 121 -9.82 -14.72 -17.66
CA VAL A 121 -10.77 -13.97 -16.84
C VAL A 121 -12.18 -14.24 -17.36
N LEU A 122 -13.04 -14.74 -16.48
CA LEU A 122 -14.45 -15.04 -16.78
C LEU A 122 -15.36 -13.87 -16.43
N GLU A 123 -15.08 -13.18 -15.34
CA GLU A 123 -15.82 -12.00 -14.90
C GLU A 123 -14.97 -11.08 -14.03
N THR A 124 -15.34 -9.80 -14.02
CA THR A 124 -14.69 -8.77 -13.23
C THR A 124 -15.77 -7.91 -12.59
N HIS A 125 -15.64 -7.66 -11.31
CA HIS A 125 -16.56 -6.83 -10.53
C HIS A 125 -15.80 -5.78 -9.73
N THR A 126 -16.35 -4.58 -9.67
CA THR A 126 -15.83 -3.49 -8.84
C THR A 126 -16.86 -3.12 -7.80
N VAL A 127 -16.42 -3.07 -6.54
CA VAL A 127 -17.20 -2.60 -5.39
C VAL A 127 -16.64 -1.23 -5.00
N GLU A 128 -17.52 -0.26 -4.82
CA GLU A 128 -17.13 1.10 -4.47
C GLU A 128 -17.71 1.52 -3.12
N ALA A 129 -16.92 2.31 -2.38
CA ALA A 129 -17.33 2.93 -1.12
C ALA A 129 -17.93 1.95 -0.09
N TRP A 130 -17.35 0.79 0.07
CA TRP A 130 -17.76 -0.22 1.04
C TRP A 130 -17.21 0.10 2.43
N HIS A 131 -18.08 0.11 3.46
CA HIS A 131 -17.70 0.57 4.80
C HIS A 131 -17.42 -0.55 5.81
N ALA A 132 -17.72 -1.81 5.48
CA ALA A 132 -17.44 -2.94 6.35
C ALA A 132 -16.12 -3.63 5.97
N ASN A 133 -15.53 -4.31 6.94
CA ASN A 133 -14.29 -5.07 6.74
C ASN A 133 -14.50 -6.45 6.09
N GLU A 134 -15.76 -6.78 5.77
CA GLU A 134 -16.14 -8.02 5.15
C GLU A 134 -17.14 -7.76 4.02
N TYR A 135 -16.92 -8.41 2.88
CA TYR A 135 -17.80 -8.39 1.74
C TYR A 135 -18.08 -9.82 1.28
N ARG A 136 -19.36 -10.18 1.09
CA ARG A 136 -19.78 -11.55 0.77
C ARG A 136 -20.44 -11.61 -0.57
N VAL A 137 -20.07 -12.62 -1.35
CA VAL A 137 -20.65 -12.90 -2.66
C VAL A 137 -21.15 -14.34 -2.70
N PRO A 138 -22.47 -14.54 -2.75
CA PRO A 138 -23.01 -15.87 -3.01
C PRO A 138 -22.70 -16.28 -4.45
N THR A 139 -22.26 -17.48 -4.67
CA THR A 139 -21.96 -18.00 -5.99
C THR A 139 -22.29 -19.48 -6.14
N SER A 140 -22.72 -19.83 -7.32
CA SER A 140 -22.82 -21.22 -7.79
C SER A 140 -21.81 -21.53 -8.91
N GLN A 141 -20.88 -20.62 -9.15
CA GLN A 141 -19.94 -20.67 -10.25
C GLN A 141 -18.59 -21.19 -9.78
N GLU A 142 -18.06 -22.17 -10.52
CA GLU A 142 -16.71 -22.67 -10.32
C GLU A 142 -15.66 -21.66 -10.82
N GLY A 143 -14.46 -21.73 -10.27
CA GLY A 143 -13.35 -20.88 -10.69
C GLY A 143 -12.46 -20.43 -9.53
N THR A 144 -11.47 -19.63 -9.87
CA THR A 144 -10.56 -19.01 -8.93
C THR A 144 -10.90 -17.53 -8.75
N TRP A 145 -11.09 -17.13 -7.52
CA TRP A 145 -11.44 -15.77 -7.14
C TRP A 145 -10.22 -15.01 -6.62
N SER A 146 -10.02 -13.79 -7.09
CA SER A 146 -8.88 -12.95 -6.68
C SER A 146 -9.23 -11.48 -6.67
N VAL A 147 -8.63 -10.73 -5.76
CA VAL A 147 -8.68 -9.26 -5.76
C VAL A 147 -7.48 -8.75 -6.56
N VAL A 148 -7.74 -7.92 -7.56
CA VAL A 148 -6.70 -7.40 -8.47
C VAL A 148 -6.33 -5.95 -8.21
N TRP A 149 -7.21 -5.21 -7.56
CA TRP A 149 -6.99 -3.84 -7.17
C TRP A 149 -7.78 -3.54 -5.90
N MET A 150 -7.22 -2.71 -5.05
CA MET A 150 -7.87 -2.27 -3.82
C MET A 150 -7.42 -0.87 -3.43
N GLN A 151 -8.35 -0.11 -2.89
CA GLN A 151 -8.16 1.21 -2.30
C GLN A 151 -8.87 1.28 -0.96
N ASP A 152 -8.24 1.91 0.01
CA ASP A 152 -8.87 2.33 1.25
C ASP A 152 -8.96 3.87 1.31
N GLN A 153 -9.24 4.44 2.47
CA GLN A 153 -9.32 5.88 2.66
C GLN A 153 -8.01 6.62 2.30
N TRP A 154 -6.84 5.96 2.43
CA TRP A 154 -5.53 6.60 2.33
C TRP A 154 -4.67 6.11 1.17
N CYS A 155 -4.76 4.86 0.84
CA CYS A 155 -3.83 4.19 -0.07
C CYS A 155 -4.55 3.35 -1.11
N GLN A 156 -3.88 3.12 -2.22
CA GLN A 156 -4.32 2.17 -3.23
C GLN A 156 -3.19 1.20 -3.58
N VAL A 157 -3.56 0.00 -3.95
CA VAL A 157 -2.65 -1.07 -4.34
C VAL A 157 -3.20 -1.86 -5.51
N SER A 158 -2.36 -2.11 -6.51
CA SER A 158 -2.65 -3.08 -7.57
C SER A 158 -2.06 -4.41 -7.14
N LEU A 159 -2.94 -5.35 -6.87
CA LEU A 159 -2.60 -6.73 -6.61
C LEU A 159 -2.58 -7.39 -7.99
N GLY A 160 -1.44 -7.40 -8.67
CA GLY A 160 -1.31 -8.14 -9.93
C GLY A 160 -1.81 -9.55 -9.77
N GLN A 161 -2.09 -10.29 -10.86
CA GLN A 161 -2.41 -11.72 -10.80
C GLN A 161 -1.26 -12.43 -10.05
N VAL A 162 -1.40 -12.55 -8.75
CA VAL A 162 -0.44 -13.29 -7.93
C VAL A 162 -0.77 -14.76 -8.11
N SER A 163 -0.08 -15.38 -9.05
CA SER A 163 0.07 -16.83 -9.07
C SER A 163 0.97 -17.19 -7.88
N GLY A 164 0.37 -17.40 -6.72
CA GLY A 164 1.10 -17.85 -5.55
C GLY A 164 0.44 -17.40 -4.25
N PRO A 165 0.59 -18.17 -3.16
CA PRO A 165 0.10 -17.75 -1.86
C PRO A 165 0.82 -16.48 -1.45
N ALA A 166 0.05 -15.47 -1.05
CA ALA A 166 0.61 -14.25 -0.46
C ALA A 166 1.41 -14.65 0.79
N GLN A 167 2.72 -14.61 0.68
CA GLN A 167 3.58 -14.72 1.85
C GLN A 167 3.51 -13.39 2.59
N TRP A 168 2.93 -13.44 3.76
CA TRP A 168 2.95 -12.33 4.71
C TRP A 168 4.17 -12.50 5.62
N PRO A 169 4.89 -11.40 5.93
CA PRO A 169 5.82 -11.42 7.04
C PRO A 169 5.09 -11.46 8.37
#